data_ae2252d898e5c3d2a6ac46da81846faa
#
_entry.id   ae2252d898e5c3d2a6ac46da81846faa
#
_cell.length_a   1.000
_cell.length_b   1.000
_cell.length_c   1.000
_cell.angle_alpha   90.00
_cell.angle_beta   90.00
_cell.angle_gamma   90.00
#
_symmetry.space_group_name_H-M   'P 1'
#
loop_
_entity.id
_entity.type
_entity.pdbx_description
1 polymer ?
#
loop_
_entity_poly.entity_id
_entity_poly.type
_entity_poly.pdbx_seq_one_letter_code
_entity_poly.pdbx_strand_id
1 'polypeptide(L)'
;MAVCFPPSVSMAFLIFSAALASWLTGWSNWCGQVTAAPSIDYAMAAMILAANSIQNPNFVPQPYQVFLLTTLIMLIHGCISSMPTKWIANFNAWGSSFNFIGLLIVIILIPGATKRTDQGLPRFTPSSSVWNDFYAGTDFSNGVALLMSFVAVIWTMRFEFHLTRPNTYAKLSP
;
A
#
# COMPACT_ATOMS: atom_id res chain seq x y z
N MET A 1 -32.69 -5.62 -31.81
CA MET A 1 -33.84 -4.86 -31.29
C MET A 1 -33.32 -3.97 -30.17
N ALA A 2 -33.18 -2.68 -30.42
CA ALA A 2 -32.85 -1.70 -29.38
C ALA A 2 -34.13 -1.36 -28.62
N VAL A 3 -34.21 -1.74 -27.34
CA VAL A 3 -35.35 -1.39 -26.48
C VAL A 3 -35.22 0.10 -26.17
N CYS A 4 -36.00 0.95 -26.84
CA CYS A 4 -36.03 2.38 -26.58
C CYS A 4 -36.91 2.60 -25.34
N PHE A 5 -36.31 2.79 -24.18
CA PHE A 5 -37.05 3.17 -22.98
C PHE A 5 -37.49 4.62 -23.06
N PRO A 6 -38.69 4.96 -22.55
CA PRO A 6 -39.13 6.35 -22.49
C PRO A 6 -38.17 7.17 -21.63
N PRO A 7 -37.92 8.46 -21.94
CA PRO A 7 -36.89 9.28 -21.28
C PRO A 7 -37.07 9.40 -19.76
N SER A 8 -38.30 9.30 -19.26
CA SER A 8 -38.59 9.26 -17.82
C SER A 8 -38.08 8.02 -17.11
N VAL A 9 -38.15 6.85 -17.76
CA VAL A 9 -37.65 5.57 -17.18
C VAL A 9 -36.13 5.52 -17.22
N SER A 10 -35.51 6.01 -18.29
CA SER A 10 -34.05 6.08 -18.38
C SER A 10 -33.47 7.06 -17.36
N MET A 11 -34.12 8.20 -17.13
CA MET A 11 -33.71 9.17 -16.11
C MET A 11 -33.85 8.63 -14.71
N ALA A 12 -34.93 7.95 -14.37
CA ALA A 12 -35.13 7.31 -13.06
C ALA A 12 -34.11 6.22 -12.82
N PHE A 13 -33.79 5.40 -13.83
CA PHE A 13 -32.77 4.38 -13.75
C PHE A 13 -31.37 4.96 -13.53
N LEU A 14 -31.02 6.04 -14.22
CA LEU A 14 -29.74 6.73 -14.04
C LEU A 14 -29.61 7.35 -12.65
N ILE A 15 -30.66 7.97 -12.12
CA ILE A 15 -30.66 8.54 -10.75
C ILE A 15 -30.52 7.43 -9.71
N PHE A 16 -31.26 6.34 -9.84
CA PHE A 16 -31.19 5.22 -8.92
C PHE A 16 -29.81 4.52 -8.98
N SER A 17 -29.27 4.29 -10.18
CA SER A 17 -27.96 3.67 -10.35
C SER A 17 -26.83 4.58 -9.84
N ALA A 18 -26.94 5.89 -10.02
CA ALA A 18 -25.97 6.85 -9.48
C ALA A 18 -25.99 6.89 -7.95
N ALA A 19 -27.17 6.87 -7.32
CA ALA A 19 -27.32 6.82 -5.87
C ALA A 19 -26.73 5.52 -5.29
N LEU A 20 -27.06 4.37 -5.91
CA LEU A 20 -26.52 3.06 -5.50
C LEU A 20 -25.00 2.98 -5.69
N ALA A 21 -24.49 3.44 -6.83
CA ALA A 21 -23.07 3.48 -7.11
C ALA A 21 -22.34 4.38 -6.10
N SER A 22 -22.87 5.54 -5.79
CA SER A 22 -22.31 6.46 -4.79
C SER A 22 -22.29 5.83 -3.40
N TRP A 23 -23.35 5.16 -3.01
CA TRP A 23 -23.44 4.45 -1.73
C TRP A 23 -22.42 3.31 -1.64
N LEU A 24 -22.35 2.45 -2.66
CA LEU A 24 -21.38 1.35 -2.72
C LEU A 24 -19.94 1.87 -2.70
N THR A 25 -19.64 2.93 -3.44
CA THR A 25 -18.31 3.55 -3.45
C THR A 25 -17.95 4.13 -2.10
N GLY A 26 -18.90 4.79 -1.42
CA GLY A 26 -18.71 5.33 -0.08
C GLY A 26 -18.37 4.24 0.94
N TRP A 27 -19.16 3.17 0.96
CA TRP A 27 -18.93 2.04 1.86
C TRP A 27 -17.63 1.28 1.55
N SER A 28 -17.35 1.02 0.26
CA SER A 28 -16.11 0.37 -0.15
C SER A 28 -14.88 1.19 0.23
N ASN A 29 -14.96 2.51 0.06
CA ASN A 29 -13.88 3.41 0.49
C ASN A 29 -13.70 3.40 2.02
N TRP A 30 -14.80 3.47 2.77
CA TRP A 30 -14.74 3.41 4.22
C TRP A 30 -14.14 2.08 4.72
N CYS A 31 -14.63 0.94 4.22
CA CYS A 31 -14.07 -0.37 4.53
C CYS A 31 -12.57 -0.45 4.18
N GLY A 32 -12.20 0.08 3.02
CA GLY A 32 -10.79 0.13 2.60
C GLY A 32 -9.91 0.92 3.56
N GLN A 33 -10.38 2.06 4.05
CA GLN A 33 -9.62 2.88 5.01
C GLN A 33 -9.51 2.21 6.37
N VAL A 34 -10.59 1.62 6.90
CA VAL A 34 -10.60 0.95 8.20
C VAL A 34 -9.70 -0.30 8.20
N THR A 35 -9.61 -1.03 7.09
CA THR A 35 -8.78 -2.24 7.02
C THR A 35 -7.31 -1.95 6.64
N ALA A 36 -7.04 -0.84 5.98
CA ALA A 36 -5.69 -0.49 5.54
C ALA A 36 -4.74 -0.23 6.71
N ALA A 37 -5.16 0.54 7.71
CA ALA A 37 -4.32 0.88 8.86
C ALA A 37 -3.86 -0.37 9.64
N PRO A 38 -4.76 -1.28 10.09
CA PRO A 38 -4.35 -2.49 10.79
C PRO A 38 -3.45 -3.41 9.96
N SER A 39 -3.64 -3.47 8.64
CA SER A 39 -2.81 -4.31 7.78
C SER A 39 -1.37 -3.81 7.69
N ILE A 40 -1.17 -2.49 7.66
CA ILE A 40 0.16 -1.88 7.67
C ILE A 40 0.83 -2.09 9.03
N ASP A 41 0.11 -1.90 10.12
CA ASP A 41 0.61 -2.09 11.49
C ASP A 41 1.01 -3.55 11.73
N TYR A 42 0.22 -4.50 11.23
CA TYR A 42 0.55 -5.92 11.27
C TYR A 42 1.82 -6.23 10.47
N ALA A 43 1.95 -5.70 9.26
CA ALA A 43 3.14 -5.89 8.45
C ALA A 43 4.39 -5.31 9.13
N MET A 44 4.28 -4.14 9.75
CA MET A 44 5.38 -3.52 10.50
C MET A 44 5.78 -4.37 11.72
N ALA A 45 4.82 -4.87 12.48
CA ALA A 45 5.07 -5.76 13.60
C ALA A 45 5.80 -7.05 13.17
N ALA A 46 5.35 -7.66 12.08
CA ALA A 46 5.98 -8.85 11.51
C ALA A 46 7.41 -8.57 11.06
N MET A 47 7.68 -7.43 10.42
CA MET A 47 9.02 -7.03 9.99
C MET A 47 9.96 -6.79 11.17
N ILE A 48 9.49 -6.16 12.25
CA ILE A 48 10.30 -5.94 13.48
C ILE A 48 10.69 -7.29 14.10
N LEU A 49 9.75 -8.21 14.22
CA LEU A 49 10.02 -9.54 14.77
C LEU A 49 10.94 -10.38 13.86
N ALA A 50 10.76 -10.26 12.53
CA ALA A 50 11.65 -10.89 11.56
C ALA A 50 13.10 -10.35 11.68
N ALA A 51 13.26 -9.04 11.84
CA ALA A 51 14.58 -8.43 12.05
C ALA A 51 15.26 -8.96 13.33
N ASN A 52 14.48 -9.17 14.40
CA ASN A 52 15.02 -9.80 15.62
C ASN A 52 15.42 -11.27 15.40
N SER A 53 14.69 -12.04 14.60
CA SER A 53 15.03 -13.42 14.31
C SER A 53 16.30 -13.56 13.45
N ILE A 54 16.64 -12.56 12.64
CA ILE A 54 17.91 -12.53 11.90
C ILE A 54 19.11 -12.39 12.86
N GLN A 55 18.97 -11.61 13.92
CA GLN A 55 20.04 -11.42 14.90
C GLN A 55 20.12 -12.59 15.90
N ASN A 56 18.98 -13.20 16.20
CA ASN A 56 18.86 -14.31 17.16
C ASN A 56 18.27 -15.55 16.46
N PRO A 57 19.11 -16.46 15.91
CA PRO A 57 18.61 -17.61 15.14
C PRO A 57 17.69 -18.56 15.94
N ASN A 58 17.79 -18.54 17.26
CA ASN A 58 16.94 -19.35 18.15
C ASN A 58 15.58 -18.69 18.46
N PHE A 59 15.37 -17.45 18.02
CA PHE A 59 14.13 -16.74 18.26
C PHE A 59 13.11 -17.05 17.15
N VAL A 60 12.02 -17.71 17.52
CA VAL A 60 10.89 -17.98 16.64
C VAL A 60 9.74 -17.08 17.06
N PRO A 61 9.30 -16.14 16.21
CA PRO A 61 8.17 -15.25 16.54
C PRO A 61 6.91 -16.06 16.82
N GLN A 62 6.32 -15.87 17.99
CA GLN A 62 5.07 -16.50 18.37
C GLN A 62 3.87 -15.64 17.95
N PRO A 63 2.71 -16.21 17.55
CA PRO A 63 1.55 -15.45 17.09
C PRO A 63 1.06 -14.38 18.08
N TYR A 64 1.14 -14.65 19.39
CA TYR A 64 0.76 -13.67 20.41
C TYR A 64 1.68 -12.46 20.46
N GLN A 65 2.97 -12.61 20.14
CA GLN A 65 3.94 -11.51 20.09
C GLN A 65 3.62 -10.58 18.92
N VAL A 66 3.28 -11.15 17.75
CA VAL A 66 2.83 -10.38 16.59
C VAL A 66 1.57 -9.60 16.95
N PHE A 67 0.58 -10.26 17.57
CA PHE A 67 -0.67 -9.61 17.98
C PHE A 67 -0.46 -8.47 18.97
N LEU A 68 0.33 -8.69 20.03
CA LEU A 68 0.61 -7.66 21.05
C LEU A 68 1.36 -6.47 20.42
N LEU A 69 2.36 -6.73 19.58
CA LEU A 69 3.13 -5.68 18.94
C LEU A 69 2.27 -4.88 17.96
N THR A 70 1.44 -5.55 17.16
CA THR A 70 0.47 -4.87 16.27
C THR A 70 -0.48 -3.98 17.06
N THR A 71 -1.04 -4.49 18.16
CA THR A 71 -1.96 -3.72 19.02
C THR A 71 -1.27 -2.50 19.61
N LEU A 72 -0.02 -2.65 20.06
CA LEU A 72 0.78 -1.53 20.58
C LEU A 72 1.01 -0.47 19.52
N ILE A 73 1.39 -0.86 18.30
CA ILE A 73 1.61 0.07 17.18
C ILE A 73 0.30 0.78 16.83
N MET A 74 -0.83 0.07 16.77
CA MET A 74 -2.14 0.67 16.52
C MET A 74 -2.52 1.72 17.58
N LEU A 75 -2.25 1.45 18.86
CA LEU A 75 -2.50 2.42 19.93
C LEU A 75 -1.63 3.67 19.77
N ILE A 76 -0.37 3.51 19.45
CA ILE A 76 0.54 4.63 19.17
C ILE A 76 0.05 5.45 17.98
N HIS A 77 -0.32 4.81 16.86
CA HIS A 77 -0.88 5.49 15.69
C HIS A 77 -2.19 6.21 16.01
N GLY A 78 -3.07 5.61 16.84
CA GLY A 78 -4.30 6.24 17.31
C GLY A 78 -4.02 7.51 18.11
N CYS A 79 -3.04 7.46 19.03
CA CYS A 79 -2.61 8.63 19.80
C CYS A 79 -2.04 9.74 18.89
N ILE A 80 -1.19 9.39 17.94
CA ILE A 80 -0.61 10.36 16.99
C ILE A 80 -1.71 10.97 16.13
N SER A 81 -2.66 10.18 15.64
CA SER A 81 -3.77 10.65 14.79
C SER A 81 -4.75 11.57 15.56
N SER A 82 -4.75 11.52 16.88
CA SER A 82 -5.57 12.38 17.74
C SER A 82 -4.91 13.75 18.01
N MET A 83 -3.69 13.98 17.53
CA MET A 83 -2.98 15.25 17.71
C MET A 83 -3.55 16.36 16.81
N PRO A 84 -3.32 17.65 17.17
CA PRO A 84 -3.71 18.78 16.32
C PRO A 84 -3.10 18.69 14.92
N THR A 85 -3.86 19.11 13.91
CA THR A 85 -3.51 18.98 12.48
C THR A 85 -2.13 19.56 12.14
N LYS A 86 -1.70 20.62 12.82
CA LYS A 86 -0.36 21.21 12.62
C LYS A 86 0.78 20.23 12.96
N TRP A 87 0.62 19.48 14.04
CA TRP A 87 1.60 18.48 14.45
C TRP A 87 1.63 17.29 13.48
N ILE A 88 0.45 16.83 13.06
CA ILE A 88 0.32 15.74 12.09
C ILE A 88 0.95 16.16 10.75
N ALA A 89 0.73 17.39 10.28
CA ALA A 89 1.31 17.89 9.05
C ALA A 89 2.84 17.93 9.11
N ASN A 90 3.41 18.43 10.22
CA ASN A 90 4.86 18.43 10.42
C ASN A 90 5.42 17.00 10.50
N PHE A 91 4.75 16.12 11.22
CA PHE A 91 5.18 14.72 11.34
C PHE A 91 5.18 14.01 9.97
N ASN A 92 4.14 14.23 9.16
CA ASN A 92 4.08 13.70 7.80
C ASN A 92 5.18 14.27 6.89
N ALA A 93 5.49 15.56 7.00
CA ALA A 93 6.58 16.18 6.23
C ALA A 93 7.94 15.58 6.59
N TRP A 94 8.21 15.39 7.88
CA TRP A 94 9.42 14.72 8.35
C TRP A 94 9.47 13.25 7.91
N GLY A 95 8.35 12.52 8.07
CA GLY A 95 8.23 11.13 7.65
C GLY A 95 8.47 10.94 6.15
N SER A 96 7.92 11.81 5.31
CA SER A 96 8.14 11.79 3.86
C SER A 96 9.61 12.04 3.49
N SER A 97 10.25 13.00 4.14
CA SER A 97 11.68 13.29 3.93
C SER A 97 12.55 12.11 4.34
N PHE A 98 12.24 11.50 5.48
CA PHE A 98 12.96 10.31 5.97
C PHE A 98 12.77 9.10 5.05
N ASN A 99 11.55 8.89 4.54
CA ASN A 99 11.25 7.84 3.58
C ASN A 99 12.01 8.03 2.26
N PHE A 100 12.10 9.25 1.75
CA PHE A 100 12.88 9.57 0.55
C PHE A 100 14.37 9.29 0.74
N ILE A 101 14.95 9.70 1.87
CA ILE A 101 16.36 9.40 2.19
C ILE A 101 16.57 7.89 2.31
N GLY A 102 15.67 7.19 3.01
CA GLY A 102 15.69 5.73 3.12
C GLY A 102 15.67 5.03 1.76
N LEU A 103 14.81 5.50 0.86
CA LEU A 103 14.75 4.99 -0.52
C LEU A 103 16.07 5.16 -1.26
N LEU A 104 16.69 6.34 -1.17
CA LEU A 104 18.00 6.60 -1.78
C LEU A 104 19.08 5.66 -1.23
N ILE A 105 19.10 5.49 0.11
CA ILE A 105 20.05 4.56 0.77
C ILE A 105 19.85 3.14 0.24
N VAL A 106 18.62 2.64 0.13
CA VAL A 106 18.31 1.31 -0.36
C VAL A 106 18.74 1.13 -1.81
N ILE A 107 18.46 2.12 -2.69
CA ILE A 107 18.86 2.09 -4.10
C ILE A 107 20.39 2.00 -4.25
N ILE A 108 21.14 2.69 -3.39
CA ILE A 108 22.61 2.69 -3.43
C ILE A 108 23.19 1.43 -2.77
N LEU A 109 22.61 1.03 -1.63
CA LEU A 109 23.13 -0.05 -0.80
C LEU A 109 22.92 -1.44 -1.45
N ILE A 110 21.76 -1.68 -2.06
CA ILE A 110 21.45 -2.98 -2.66
C ILE A 110 22.46 -3.37 -3.73
N PRO A 111 22.78 -2.54 -4.75
CA PRO A 111 23.78 -2.87 -5.76
C PRO A 111 25.22 -2.92 -5.18
N GLY A 112 25.50 -2.12 -4.13
CA GLY A 112 26.83 -2.00 -3.55
C GLY A 112 27.18 -3.12 -2.57
N ALA A 113 26.21 -3.55 -1.76
CA ALA A 113 26.45 -4.53 -0.68
C ALA A 113 26.28 -5.98 -1.14
N THR A 114 25.68 -6.24 -2.29
CA THR A 114 25.46 -7.61 -2.78
C THR A 114 26.78 -8.21 -3.33
N LYS A 115 27.40 -9.07 -2.55
CA LYS A 115 28.57 -9.85 -2.94
C LYS A 115 28.19 -11.05 -3.83
N ARG A 116 27.52 -10.79 -4.95
CA ARG A 116 27.09 -11.84 -5.89
C ARG A 116 28.28 -12.56 -6.55
N THR A 117 29.36 -11.83 -6.74
CA THR A 117 30.62 -12.37 -7.31
C THR A 117 31.25 -13.45 -6.42
N ASP A 118 31.11 -13.37 -5.10
CA ASP A 118 31.63 -14.37 -4.17
C ASP A 118 30.84 -15.70 -4.27
N GLN A 119 29.64 -15.66 -4.84
CA GLN A 119 28.79 -16.83 -5.10
C GLN A 119 28.90 -17.35 -6.55
N GLY A 120 29.88 -16.87 -7.33
CA GLY A 120 30.07 -17.25 -8.73
C GLY A 120 28.99 -16.72 -9.67
N LEU A 121 28.14 -15.81 -9.21
CA LEU A 121 27.07 -15.20 -10.03
C LEU A 121 27.57 -13.91 -10.68
N PRO A 122 27.10 -13.57 -11.89
CA PRO A 122 27.45 -12.30 -12.52
C PRO A 122 26.94 -11.13 -11.67
N ARG A 123 27.73 -10.04 -11.62
CA ARG A 123 27.43 -8.84 -10.85
C ARG A 123 26.04 -8.27 -11.17
N PHE A 124 25.66 -8.30 -12.43
CA PHE A 124 24.34 -7.89 -12.92
C PHE A 124 23.65 -9.06 -13.60
N THR A 125 22.35 -9.19 -13.38
CA THR A 125 21.51 -10.16 -14.07
C THR A 125 21.42 -9.79 -15.55
N PRO A 126 21.59 -10.73 -16.50
CA PRO A 126 21.45 -10.43 -17.92
C PRO A 126 20.02 -9.94 -18.22
N SER A 127 19.89 -8.98 -19.15
CA SER A 127 18.58 -8.39 -19.46
C SER A 127 17.57 -9.40 -19.99
N SER A 128 18.04 -10.46 -20.65
CA SER A 128 17.17 -11.57 -21.10
C SER A 128 16.47 -12.27 -19.94
N SER A 129 17.18 -12.51 -18.83
CA SER A 129 16.59 -13.13 -17.64
C SER A 129 15.62 -12.20 -16.92
N VAL A 130 15.88 -10.89 -16.91
CA VAL A 130 14.97 -9.92 -16.27
C VAL A 130 13.62 -9.83 -16.97
N TRP A 131 13.60 -9.99 -18.32
CA TRP A 131 12.38 -9.80 -19.10
C TRP A 131 11.67 -11.10 -19.50
N ASN A 132 12.39 -12.22 -19.56
CA ASN A 132 11.82 -13.49 -20.04
C ASN A 132 11.58 -14.49 -18.93
N ASP A 133 12.31 -14.41 -17.79
CA ASP A 133 12.14 -15.37 -16.72
C ASP A 133 11.05 -14.89 -15.76
N PHE A 134 9.89 -15.53 -15.84
CA PHE A 134 8.80 -15.31 -14.91
C PHE A 134 8.82 -16.40 -13.82
N TYR A 135 9.14 -16.01 -12.60
CA TYR A 135 9.11 -16.89 -11.44
C TYR A 135 7.88 -16.57 -10.56
N ALA A 136 6.90 -17.45 -10.57
CA ALA A 136 5.79 -17.39 -9.63
C ALA A 136 6.20 -18.09 -8.34
N GLY A 137 6.50 -17.32 -7.29
CA GLY A 137 6.77 -17.86 -5.94
C GLY A 137 5.51 -18.28 -5.17
N THR A 138 4.43 -18.60 -5.88
CA THR A 138 3.13 -18.98 -5.31
C THR A 138 2.63 -20.25 -5.97
N ASP A 139 1.77 -20.99 -5.27
CA ASP A 139 1.11 -22.22 -5.80
C ASP A 139 0.04 -21.93 -6.87
N PHE A 140 -0.20 -20.65 -7.18
CA PHE A 140 -1.15 -20.25 -8.22
C PHE A 140 -0.55 -20.33 -9.62
N SER A 141 -1.40 -20.48 -10.63
CA SER A 141 -0.98 -20.41 -12.02
C SER A 141 -0.34 -19.06 -12.36
N ASN A 142 0.62 -19.05 -13.30
CA ASN A 142 1.36 -17.85 -13.69
C ASN A 142 0.47 -16.66 -14.04
N GLY A 143 -0.69 -16.88 -14.65
CA GLY A 143 -1.66 -15.83 -14.98
C GLY A 143 -2.29 -15.19 -13.74
N VAL A 144 -2.64 -15.99 -12.74
CA VAL A 144 -3.19 -15.49 -11.47
C VAL A 144 -2.11 -14.76 -10.68
N ALA A 145 -0.90 -15.30 -10.61
CA ALA A 145 0.23 -14.65 -9.95
C ALA A 145 0.55 -13.28 -10.59
N LEU A 146 0.49 -13.17 -11.91
CA LEU A 146 0.64 -11.90 -12.62
C LEU A 146 -0.47 -10.90 -12.26
N LEU A 147 -1.73 -11.33 -12.25
CA LEU A 147 -2.84 -10.47 -11.85
C LEU A 147 -2.71 -10.00 -10.40
N MET A 148 -2.28 -10.86 -9.49
CA MET A 148 -2.04 -10.49 -8.09
C MET A 148 -0.91 -9.48 -7.93
N SER A 149 0.11 -9.50 -8.79
CA SER A 149 1.19 -8.50 -8.75
C SER A 149 0.69 -7.08 -9.04
N PHE A 150 -0.35 -6.90 -9.86
CA PHE A 150 -0.99 -5.60 -10.09
C PHE A 150 -1.68 -5.04 -8.85
N VAL A 151 -2.11 -5.88 -7.91
CA VAL A 151 -2.71 -5.40 -6.65
C VAL A 151 -1.71 -4.56 -5.85
N ALA A 152 -0.43 -4.95 -5.83
CA ALA A 152 0.61 -4.18 -5.15
C ALA A 152 0.83 -2.81 -5.82
N VAL A 153 0.78 -2.75 -7.16
CA VAL A 153 0.90 -1.48 -7.90
C VAL A 153 -0.31 -0.58 -7.63
N ILE A 154 -1.53 -1.12 -7.67
CA ILE A 154 -2.75 -0.37 -7.37
C ILE A 154 -2.73 0.15 -5.94
N TRP A 155 -2.22 -0.64 -4.99
CA TRP A 155 -2.07 -0.25 -3.59
C TRP A 155 -1.15 0.96 -3.43
N THR A 156 0.01 0.96 -4.08
CA THR A 156 0.98 2.07 -4.01
C THR A 156 0.47 3.33 -4.70
N MET A 157 -0.19 3.21 -5.87
CA MET A 157 -0.73 4.35 -6.63
C MET A 157 -1.91 5.04 -5.94
N ARG A 158 -2.64 4.36 -5.06
CA ARG A 158 -3.80 4.92 -4.38
C ARG A 158 -3.46 6.07 -3.43
N PHE A 159 -2.26 6.13 -2.90
CA PHE A 159 -1.82 7.18 -1.97
C PHE A 159 -1.52 8.51 -2.66
N GLU A 160 -1.13 8.51 -3.93
CA GLU A 160 -0.78 9.76 -4.64
C GLU A 160 -2.00 10.54 -5.12
N PHE A 161 -3.12 9.90 -5.39
CA PHE A 161 -4.32 10.59 -5.90
C PHE A 161 -4.95 11.57 -4.90
N HIS A 162 -4.68 11.42 -3.61
CA HIS A 162 -5.19 12.33 -2.57
C HIS A 162 -4.35 13.60 -2.39
N LEU A 163 -3.08 13.60 -2.80
CA LEU A 163 -2.17 14.74 -2.61
C LEU A 163 -2.26 15.79 -3.73
N THR A 164 -2.84 15.44 -4.87
CA THR A 164 -2.89 16.30 -6.07
C THR A 164 -4.22 17.00 -6.31
N ARG A 165 -5.19 16.96 -5.37
CA ARG A 165 -6.35 17.83 -5.48
C ARG A 165 -5.91 19.28 -5.17
N PRO A 166 -5.74 20.16 -6.18
CA PRO A 166 -5.58 21.57 -5.91
C PRO A 166 -6.81 22.05 -5.17
N ASN A 167 -6.60 22.90 -4.16
CA ASN A 167 -7.66 23.58 -3.42
C ASN A 167 -8.58 24.38 -4.36
N THR A 168 -9.45 23.71 -5.08
CA THR A 168 -10.46 24.36 -5.94
C THR A 168 -11.52 25.07 -5.12
N TYR A 169 -11.60 24.76 -3.82
CA TYR A 169 -12.57 25.42 -2.91
C TYR A 169 -12.10 26.78 -2.36
N ALA A 170 -10.81 27.14 -2.51
CA ALA A 170 -10.32 28.44 -2.06
C ALA A 170 -10.70 29.61 -2.98
N LYS A 171 -11.34 29.38 -4.11
CA LYS A 171 -11.73 30.43 -5.08
C LYS A 171 -13.22 30.78 -5.10
N LEU A 172 -14.02 30.26 -4.17
CA LEU A 172 -15.47 30.51 -4.13
C LEU A 172 -15.93 31.35 -2.92
N SER A 173 -15.01 31.98 -2.20
CA SER A 173 -15.39 33.04 -1.23
C SER A 173 -15.27 34.41 -1.91
N PRO A 174 -16.38 35.17 -2.00
CA PRO A 174 -16.36 36.55 -2.52
C PRO A 174 -15.58 37.49 -1.62
#